data_85ffd7ef0a165a04ec769b863bb62e69
#
_entry.id   85ffd7ef0a165a04ec769b863bb62e69
#
_cell.length_a   1.000
_cell.length_b   1.000
_cell.length_c   1.000
_cell.angle_alpha   90.00
_cell.angle_beta   90.00
_cell.angle_gamma   90.00
#
_symmetry.space_group_name_H-M   'P 1'
#
loop_
_entity.id
_entity.type
_entity.pdbx_description
1 polymer ?
#
loop_
_entity_poly.entity_id
_entity_poly.type
_entity_poly.pdbx_seq_one_letter_code
_entity_poly.pdbx_strand_id
1 'polypeptide(L)'
;MPELPEVETIRRDLLQHIKGERIESAKLITNKTVRNQAVFFVNYLKNRKIEDISRRGKLLIFELEYKRGEKENKFMFIHLKMTGQLIFVKGDKSLAGGHSLSDKSFEKAVGGSLPNKHTRVIFYFSNNSILFFNDLRRFGYVEIIDKEKLDKILLENYGPEPLTLDLTVDYLQSILKNRTANIKAILLNQKLIAGLGNIYVDEALFLAKIKPQRLGKSIRKDEIKRLCKSIDDVIEKAIYNRGTTFNNYVDSQGKKGNFVNFLKVYGRGKQTCYQCGRLIRKVKLAGRGTHYCPNCQK
;
A
#
# COMPACT_ATOMS: atom_id res chain seq x y z
N MET A 1 -2.12 6.82 -4.53
CA MET A 1 -1.16 5.68 -4.48
C MET A 1 -1.49 4.88 -3.24
N PRO A 2 -1.74 3.58 -3.37
CA PRO A 2 -1.93 2.73 -2.19
C PRO A 2 -0.69 2.79 -1.27
N GLU A 3 -0.89 3.05 0.01
CA GLU A 3 0.11 3.02 1.06
C GLU A 3 -0.13 1.79 1.95
N LEU A 4 0.55 1.63 3.07
CA LEU A 4 0.43 0.44 3.92
C LEU A 4 -1.03 0.08 4.27
N PRO A 5 -1.89 0.99 4.76
CA PRO A 5 -3.25 0.63 5.14
C PRO A 5 -4.10 0.11 3.98
N GLU A 6 -3.97 0.70 2.79
CA GLU A 6 -4.67 0.24 1.60
C GLU A 6 -4.21 -1.16 1.18
N VAL A 7 -2.89 -1.39 1.18
CA VAL A 7 -2.32 -2.70 0.79
C VAL A 7 -2.67 -3.77 1.83
N GLU A 8 -2.70 -3.43 3.12
CA GLU A 8 -3.14 -4.33 4.19
C GLU A 8 -4.62 -4.70 4.06
N THR A 9 -5.46 -3.74 3.70
CA THR A 9 -6.89 -4.00 3.44
C THR A 9 -7.05 -4.97 2.27
N ILE A 10 -6.35 -4.73 1.15
CA ILE A 10 -6.36 -5.64 -0.01
C ILE A 10 -5.91 -7.05 0.39
N ARG A 11 -4.82 -7.15 1.16
CA ARG A 11 -4.31 -8.43 1.64
C ARG A 11 -5.37 -9.21 2.42
N ARG A 12 -6.00 -8.55 3.40
CA ARG A 12 -7.04 -9.18 4.25
C ARG A 12 -8.21 -9.68 3.43
N ASP A 13 -8.66 -8.88 2.48
CA ASP A 13 -9.79 -9.23 1.63
C ASP A 13 -9.45 -10.38 0.68
N LEU A 14 -8.32 -10.32 0.00
CA LEU A 14 -7.89 -11.40 -0.90
C LEU A 14 -7.65 -12.70 -0.14
N LEU A 15 -7.08 -12.62 1.07
CA LEU A 15 -6.86 -13.79 1.91
C LEU A 15 -8.15 -14.58 2.18
N GLN A 16 -9.27 -13.88 2.39
CA GLN A 16 -10.57 -14.50 2.63
C GLN A 16 -11.17 -15.17 1.39
N HIS A 17 -10.72 -14.78 0.19
CA HIS A 17 -11.37 -15.19 -1.05
C HIS A 17 -10.56 -16.14 -1.92
N ILE A 18 -9.24 -16.05 -1.85
CA ILE A 18 -8.36 -16.82 -2.74
C ILE A 18 -7.27 -17.63 -2.03
N LYS A 19 -7.17 -17.58 -0.70
CA LYS A 19 -6.31 -18.51 0.04
C LYS A 19 -6.85 -19.93 -0.14
N GLY A 20 -5.96 -20.85 -0.49
CA GLY A 20 -6.31 -22.24 -0.77
C GLY A 20 -6.81 -22.50 -2.19
N GLU A 21 -7.12 -21.47 -2.96
CA GLU A 21 -7.61 -21.62 -4.33
C GLU A 21 -6.48 -21.86 -5.33
N ARG A 22 -6.79 -22.60 -6.42
CA ARG A 22 -5.84 -22.87 -7.50
C ARG A 22 -6.00 -21.86 -8.63
N ILE A 23 -4.88 -21.32 -9.10
CA ILE A 23 -4.82 -20.55 -10.34
C ILE A 23 -4.92 -21.53 -11.51
N GLU A 24 -6.08 -21.63 -12.14
CA GLU A 24 -6.29 -22.47 -13.31
C GLU A 24 -5.45 -21.98 -14.50
N SER A 25 -5.49 -20.67 -14.73
CA SER A 25 -4.69 -20.03 -15.77
C SER A 25 -4.43 -18.54 -15.48
N ALA A 26 -3.42 -17.97 -16.13
CA ALA A 26 -3.14 -16.55 -16.13
C ALA A 26 -3.06 -16.02 -17.56
N LYS A 27 -3.71 -14.88 -17.83
CA LYS A 27 -3.67 -14.20 -19.15
C LYS A 27 -2.97 -12.87 -19.03
N LEU A 28 -1.92 -12.68 -19.80
CA LEU A 28 -1.19 -11.40 -19.89
C LEU A 28 -1.80 -10.56 -21.01
N ILE A 29 -2.32 -9.38 -20.66
CA ILE A 29 -2.77 -8.40 -21.66
C ILE A 29 -1.58 -7.58 -22.16
N THR A 30 -0.55 -7.42 -21.32
CA THR A 30 0.72 -6.81 -21.69
C THR A 30 1.87 -7.44 -20.91
N ASN A 31 2.96 -7.77 -21.61
CA ASN A 31 4.14 -8.38 -20.99
C ASN A 31 4.94 -7.39 -20.11
N LYS A 32 4.76 -6.07 -20.31
CA LYS A 32 5.50 -5.03 -19.57
C LYS A 32 5.20 -5.00 -18.08
N THR A 33 4.08 -5.56 -17.66
CA THR A 33 3.65 -5.60 -16.25
C THR A 33 4.26 -6.77 -15.50
N VAL A 34 4.62 -7.84 -16.18
CA VAL A 34 5.25 -9.02 -15.60
C VAL A 34 6.76 -8.94 -15.82
N ARG A 35 7.54 -9.13 -14.75
CA ARG A 35 9.01 -9.05 -14.82
C ARG A 35 9.69 -10.36 -15.21
N ASN A 36 8.96 -11.47 -15.14
CA ASN A 36 9.42 -12.75 -15.66
C ASN A 36 9.18 -12.84 -17.18
N GLN A 37 9.84 -13.80 -17.82
CA GLN A 37 9.45 -14.21 -19.17
C GLN A 37 7.98 -14.67 -19.18
N ALA A 38 7.20 -14.21 -20.16
CA ALA A 38 5.75 -14.43 -20.22
C ALA A 38 5.37 -15.93 -20.16
N VAL A 39 6.07 -16.76 -20.94
CA VAL A 39 5.85 -18.21 -20.99
C VAL A 39 6.11 -18.86 -19.63
N PHE A 40 7.23 -18.51 -18.98
CA PHE A 40 7.54 -19.00 -17.64
C PHE A 40 6.45 -18.62 -16.65
N PHE A 41 6.05 -17.33 -16.62
CA PHE A 41 5.05 -16.83 -15.67
C PHE A 41 3.71 -17.57 -15.78
N VAL A 42 3.19 -17.71 -17.01
CA VAL A 42 1.90 -18.37 -17.23
C VAL A 42 1.98 -19.87 -16.90
N ASN A 43 3.02 -20.55 -17.35
CA ASN A 43 3.18 -21.99 -17.12
C ASN A 43 3.42 -22.31 -15.64
N TYR A 44 4.20 -21.48 -14.93
CA TYR A 44 4.46 -21.70 -13.52
C TYR A 44 3.20 -21.55 -12.67
N LEU A 45 2.32 -20.59 -12.98
CA LEU A 45 1.10 -20.34 -12.23
C LEU A 45 0.00 -21.37 -12.51
N LYS A 46 0.05 -22.06 -13.66
CA LYS A 46 -1.00 -23.03 -14.05
C LYS A 46 -1.16 -24.14 -13.02
N ASN A 47 -2.38 -24.30 -12.52
CA ASN A 47 -2.75 -25.27 -11.48
C ASN A 47 -1.94 -25.13 -10.19
N ARG A 48 -1.47 -23.91 -9.87
CA ARG A 48 -0.74 -23.60 -8.65
C ARG A 48 -1.69 -23.04 -7.59
N LYS A 49 -1.65 -23.60 -6.40
CA LYS A 49 -2.45 -23.13 -5.26
C LYS A 49 -1.80 -21.92 -4.62
N ILE A 50 -2.60 -20.98 -4.13
CA ILE A 50 -2.16 -19.88 -3.26
C ILE A 50 -2.25 -20.39 -1.81
N GLU A 51 -1.09 -20.60 -1.18
CA GLU A 51 -1.02 -21.12 0.19
C GLU A 51 -1.27 -20.02 1.22
N ASP A 52 -0.72 -18.84 0.98
CA ASP A 52 -0.91 -17.68 1.86
C ASP A 52 -0.72 -16.36 1.14
N ILE A 53 -1.18 -15.25 1.77
CA ILE A 53 -0.97 -13.90 1.27
C ILE A 53 -0.46 -13.03 2.43
N SER A 54 0.78 -12.62 2.33
CA SER A 54 1.43 -11.70 3.25
C SER A 54 1.71 -10.34 2.62
N ARG A 55 2.28 -9.43 3.39
CA ARG A 55 2.64 -8.08 2.94
C ARG A 55 3.93 -7.60 3.61
N ARG A 56 4.72 -6.84 2.87
CA ARG A 56 5.80 -6.02 3.44
C ARG A 56 5.74 -4.61 2.85
N GLY A 57 5.58 -3.58 3.69
CA GLY A 57 5.40 -2.21 3.24
C GLY A 57 4.19 -2.06 2.33
N LYS A 58 4.43 -1.80 1.06
CA LYS A 58 3.41 -1.64 0.02
C LYS A 58 3.45 -2.76 -1.02
N LEU A 59 4.09 -3.88 -0.68
CA LEU A 59 4.26 -5.07 -1.51
C LEU A 59 3.36 -6.18 -1.01
N LEU A 60 2.50 -6.73 -1.87
CA LEU A 60 1.74 -7.96 -1.63
C LEU A 60 2.60 -9.16 -2.02
N ILE A 61 2.59 -10.20 -1.20
CA ILE A 61 3.40 -11.41 -1.36
C ILE A 61 2.46 -12.60 -1.27
N PHE A 62 2.32 -13.33 -2.37
CA PHE A 62 1.52 -14.54 -2.48
C PHE A 62 2.47 -15.74 -2.40
N GLU A 63 2.31 -16.57 -1.38
CA GLU A 63 3.00 -17.83 -1.27
C GLU A 63 2.34 -18.84 -2.18
N LEU A 64 3.12 -19.45 -3.07
CA LEU A 64 2.65 -20.42 -4.04
C LEU A 64 2.95 -21.84 -3.56
N GLU A 65 2.03 -22.77 -3.82
CA GLU A 65 2.18 -24.19 -3.52
C GLU A 65 3.56 -24.70 -3.97
N TYR A 66 4.24 -25.39 -3.09
CA TYR A 66 5.43 -26.16 -3.44
C TYR A 66 5.04 -27.46 -4.16
N LYS A 67 5.67 -27.75 -5.29
CA LYS A 67 5.48 -29.03 -5.97
C LYS A 67 6.74 -29.87 -5.86
N ARG A 68 6.55 -31.17 -5.64
CA ARG A 68 7.64 -32.15 -5.56
C ARG A 68 8.55 -32.05 -6.77
N GLY A 69 9.86 -31.96 -6.55
CA GLY A 69 10.88 -31.79 -7.59
C GLY A 69 11.31 -30.32 -7.83
N GLU A 70 10.68 -29.36 -7.19
CA GLU A 70 11.19 -27.97 -7.15
C GLU A 70 12.32 -27.86 -6.12
N LYS A 71 13.22 -26.91 -6.34
CA LYS A 71 14.34 -26.69 -5.39
C LYS A 71 13.87 -25.96 -4.13
N GLU A 72 12.90 -25.06 -4.26
CA GLU A 72 12.37 -24.22 -3.18
C GLU A 72 11.00 -23.63 -3.50
N ASN A 73 10.32 -23.11 -2.48
CA ASN A 73 9.07 -22.36 -2.62
C ASN A 73 9.30 -21.10 -3.42
N LYS A 74 8.33 -20.79 -4.30
CA LYS A 74 8.29 -19.51 -5.01
C LYS A 74 7.15 -18.64 -4.52
N PHE A 75 7.38 -17.36 -4.66
CA PHE A 75 6.46 -16.30 -4.26
C PHE A 75 6.12 -15.44 -5.46
N MET A 76 4.83 -15.17 -5.65
CA MET A 76 4.40 -14.13 -6.58
C MET A 76 4.19 -12.85 -5.79
N PHE A 77 4.90 -11.79 -6.12
CA PHE A 77 4.65 -10.50 -5.51
C PHE A 77 4.06 -9.50 -6.49
N ILE A 78 3.19 -8.64 -5.95
CA ILE A 78 2.51 -7.59 -6.69
C ILE A 78 2.76 -6.26 -6.02
N HIS A 79 3.28 -5.29 -6.78
CA HIS A 79 3.41 -3.92 -6.32
C HIS A 79 2.51 -3.00 -7.12
N LEU A 80 1.51 -2.42 -6.47
CA LEU A 80 0.49 -1.58 -7.11
C LEU A 80 1.03 -0.23 -7.58
N LYS A 81 2.17 0.23 -7.04
CA LYS A 81 2.73 1.55 -7.33
C LYS A 81 1.68 2.66 -7.18
N MET A 82 1.45 3.49 -8.20
CA MET A 82 0.60 4.67 -8.07
C MET A 82 -0.86 4.43 -8.44
N THR A 83 -1.13 3.61 -9.44
CA THR A 83 -2.46 3.44 -10.04
C THR A 83 -2.86 1.98 -10.22
N GLY A 84 -2.09 1.05 -9.65
CA GLY A 84 -2.43 -0.37 -9.64
C GLY A 84 -3.66 -0.63 -8.79
N GLN A 85 -4.47 -1.58 -9.24
CA GLN A 85 -5.71 -2.01 -8.61
C GLN A 85 -5.86 -3.52 -8.79
N LEU A 86 -6.22 -4.22 -7.72
CA LEU A 86 -6.63 -5.62 -7.76
C LEU A 86 -8.14 -5.70 -7.64
N ILE A 87 -8.79 -6.42 -8.56
CA ILE A 87 -10.23 -6.53 -8.65
C ILE A 87 -10.58 -8.01 -8.67
N PHE A 88 -11.23 -8.47 -7.61
CA PHE A 88 -11.72 -9.84 -7.50
C PHE A 88 -13.19 -9.88 -7.90
N VAL A 89 -13.57 -10.92 -8.66
CA VAL A 89 -14.95 -11.15 -9.11
C VAL A 89 -15.29 -12.62 -8.94
N LYS A 90 -16.44 -12.93 -8.32
CA LYS A 90 -17.01 -14.27 -8.23
C LYS A 90 -18.53 -14.19 -8.23
N GLY A 91 -19.18 -14.58 -9.35
CA GLY A 91 -20.62 -14.35 -9.54
C GLY A 91 -20.97 -12.87 -9.38
N ASP A 92 -21.94 -12.57 -8.55
CA ASP A 92 -22.39 -11.19 -8.27
C ASP A 92 -21.47 -10.44 -7.27
N LYS A 93 -20.49 -11.12 -6.67
CA LYS A 93 -19.56 -10.52 -5.72
C LYS A 93 -18.38 -9.89 -6.45
N SER A 94 -18.13 -8.63 -6.19
CA SER A 94 -16.98 -7.91 -6.74
C SER A 94 -16.28 -7.09 -5.66
N LEU A 95 -14.96 -7.19 -5.61
CA LEU A 95 -14.11 -6.45 -4.68
C LEU A 95 -13.00 -5.74 -5.45
N ALA A 96 -12.80 -4.46 -5.22
CA ALA A 96 -11.70 -3.73 -5.87
C ALA A 96 -10.83 -3.02 -4.83
N GLY A 97 -9.54 -3.27 -4.86
CA GLY A 97 -8.57 -2.65 -3.96
C GLY A 97 -7.44 -1.97 -4.73
N GLY A 98 -7.04 -0.78 -4.30
CA GLY A 98 -6.00 0.02 -4.94
C GLY A 98 -6.46 1.41 -5.36
N HIS A 99 -6.07 1.83 -6.56
CA HIS A 99 -6.44 3.16 -7.08
C HIS A 99 -7.85 3.15 -7.66
N SER A 100 -8.74 4.00 -7.13
CA SER A 100 -10.08 4.21 -7.71
C SER A 100 -10.05 5.31 -8.76
N LEU A 101 -10.74 5.10 -9.88
CA LEU A 101 -10.91 6.10 -10.94
C LEU A 101 -12.14 6.99 -10.73
N SER A 102 -13.07 6.58 -9.86
CA SER A 102 -14.31 7.32 -9.58
C SER A 102 -14.92 6.91 -8.24
N ASP A 103 -15.65 7.79 -7.62
CA ASP A 103 -16.39 7.54 -6.37
C ASP A 103 -17.88 7.23 -6.61
N LYS A 104 -18.33 7.25 -7.88
CA LYS A 104 -19.77 7.20 -8.21
C LYS A 104 -20.35 5.78 -8.26
N SER A 105 -19.58 4.81 -8.77
CA SER A 105 -20.00 3.41 -8.87
C SER A 105 -18.80 2.48 -8.96
N PHE A 106 -18.99 1.18 -8.66
CA PHE A 106 -17.96 0.17 -8.83
C PHE A 106 -17.42 0.14 -10.26
N GLU A 107 -18.30 0.08 -11.26
CA GLU A 107 -17.90 0.04 -12.67
C GLU A 107 -17.03 1.24 -13.07
N LYS A 108 -17.42 2.45 -12.67
CA LYS A 108 -16.62 3.67 -12.91
C LYS A 108 -15.32 3.67 -12.14
N ALA A 109 -15.29 3.10 -10.93
CA ALA A 109 -14.10 3.00 -10.10
C ALA A 109 -13.04 2.09 -10.70
N VAL A 110 -13.44 1.03 -11.38
CA VAL A 110 -12.53 0.08 -12.03
C VAL A 110 -12.23 0.44 -13.49
N GLY A 111 -12.89 1.46 -14.02
CA GLY A 111 -12.64 1.99 -15.38
C GLY A 111 -13.49 1.38 -16.49
N GLY A 112 -14.68 0.86 -16.15
CA GLY A 112 -15.65 0.24 -17.06
C GLY A 112 -15.77 -1.26 -16.84
N SER A 113 -16.51 -1.93 -17.72
CA SER A 113 -16.69 -3.39 -17.71
C SER A 113 -15.34 -4.12 -17.77
N LEU A 114 -15.21 -5.23 -17.07
CA LEU A 114 -13.97 -6.03 -16.99
C LEU A 114 -14.00 -7.22 -18.00
N PRO A 115 -12.86 -7.53 -18.66
CA PRO A 115 -11.62 -6.76 -18.68
C PRO A 115 -11.73 -5.46 -19.49
N ASN A 116 -10.94 -4.43 -19.13
CA ASN A 116 -10.97 -3.13 -19.83
C ASN A 116 -9.55 -2.68 -20.26
N LYS A 117 -9.45 -1.46 -20.83
CA LYS A 117 -8.19 -0.87 -21.33
C LYS A 117 -7.10 -0.72 -20.26
N HIS A 118 -7.44 -0.81 -18.98
CA HIS A 118 -6.51 -0.70 -17.84
C HIS A 118 -6.08 -2.09 -17.33
N THR A 119 -6.74 -3.17 -17.75
CA THR A 119 -6.39 -4.55 -17.37
C THR A 119 -5.01 -4.91 -17.92
N ARG A 120 -4.19 -5.52 -17.08
CA ARG A 120 -2.80 -5.91 -17.41
C ARG A 120 -2.58 -7.41 -17.29
N VAL A 121 -3.10 -8.01 -16.21
CA VAL A 121 -3.03 -9.44 -15.95
C VAL A 121 -4.39 -9.90 -15.45
N ILE A 122 -4.79 -11.10 -15.84
CA ILE A 122 -6.02 -11.76 -15.39
C ILE A 122 -5.60 -13.12 -14.83
N PHE A 123 -6.03 -13.43 -13.62
CA PHE A 123 -5.87 -14.74 -12.99
C PHE A 123 -7.24 -15.41 -12.90
N TYR A 124 -7.39 -16.56 -13.48
CA TYR A 124 -8.59 -17.39 -13.41
C TYR A 124 -8.37 -18.48 -12.36
N PHE A 125 -9.33 -18.65 -11.47
CA PHE A 125 -9.26 -19.66 -10.40
C PHE A 125 -10.21 -20.82 -10.65
N SER A 126 -9.86 -22.00 -10.15
CA SER A 126 -10.64 -23.24 -10.29
C SER A 126 -12.05 -23.17 -9.68
N ASN A 127 -12.30 -22.23 -8.79
CA ASN A 127 -13.61 -21.96 -8.19
C ASN A 127 -14.47 -20.95 -8.98
N ASN A 128 -14.15 -20.71 -10.25
CA ASN A 128 -14.79 -19.75 -11.16
C ASN A 128 -14.64 -18.27 -10.72
N SER A 129 -13.73 -17.97 -9.80
CA SER A 129 -13.40 -16.57 -9.50
C SER A 129 -12.30 -16.05 -10.41
N ILE A 130 -12.26 -14.72 -10.55
CA ILE A 130 -11.30 -14.03 -11.41
C ILE A 130 -10.67 -12.88 -10.61
N LEU A 131 -9.34 -12.75 -10.67
CA LEU A 131 -8.61 -11.61 -10.15
C LEU A 131 -7.99 -10.83 -11.31
N PHE A 132 -8.41 -9.58 -11.46
CA PHE A 132 -7.83 -8.66 -12.43
C PHE A 132 -6.78 -7.77 -11.78
N PHE A 133 -5.66 -7.59 -12.45
CA PHE A 133 -4.71 -6.54 -12.14
C PHE A 133 -4.84 -5.42 -13.17
N ASN A 134 -5.45 -4.32 -12.75
CA ASN A 134 -5.57 -3.11 -13.54
C ASN A 134 -4.49 -2.10 -13.15
N ASP A 135 -3.95 -1.36 -14.11
CA ASP A 135 -3.07 -0.23 -13.84
C ASP A 135 -3.11 0.82 -14.95
N LEU A 136 -3.61 2.01 -14.62
CA LEU A 136 -3.72 3.14 -15.54
C LEU A 136 -2.36 3.60 -16.07
N ARG A 137 -1.38 3.77 -15.18
CA ARG A 137 -0.05 4.34 -15.48
C ARG A 137 0.99 3.29 -15.86
N ARG A 138 0.70 2.02 -15.71
CA ARG A 138 1.59 0.88 -16.04
C ARG A 138 2.92 0.88 -15.26
N PHE A 139 2.92 1.37 -14.02
CA PHE A 139 4.08 1.35 -13.13
C PHE A 139 4.07 0.18 -12.15
N GLY A 140 2.89 -0.37 -11.92
CA GLY A 140 2.73 -1.58 -11.13
C GLY A 140 3.33 -2.79 -11.84
N TYR A 141 3.69 -3.80 -11.06
CA TYR A 141 4.30 -5.00 -11.63
C TYR A 141 4.00 -6.24 -10.79
N VAL A 142 4.12 -7.38 -11.47
CA VAL A 142 4.02 -8.72 -10.90
C VAL A 142 5.32 -9.47 -11.21
N GLU A 143 5.81 -10.25 -10.25
CA GLU A 143 7.02 -11.05 -10.43
C GLU A 143 6.93 -12.34 -9.60
N ILE A 144 7.37 -13.46 -10.16
CA ILE A 144 7.57 -14.72 -9.43
C ILE A 144 9.05 -14.85 -9.13
N ILE A 145 9.37 -15.06 -7.85
CA ILE A 145 10.73 -15.20 -7.35
C ILE A 145 10.82 -16.36 -6.36
N ASP A 146 12.02 -16.83 -6.14
CA ASP A 146 12.37 -17.75 -5.07
C ASP A 146 12.49 -17.07 -3.70
N LYS A 147 12.59 -17.89 -2.67
CA LYS A 147 12.68 -17.41 -1.29
C LYS A 147 13.93 -16.59 -1.02
N GLU A 148 15.07 -17.02 -1.55
CA GLU A 148 16.35 -16.32 -1.36
C GLU A 148 16.27 -14.90 -1.93
N LYS A 149 15.77 -14.76 -3.16
CA LYS A 149 15.60 -13.45 -3.80
C LYS A 149 14.58 -12.59 -3.06
N LEU A 150 13.49 -13.19 -2.55
CA LEU A 150 12.50 -12.47 -1.74
C LEU A 150 13.14 -11.89 -0.49
N ASP A 151 13.84 -12.72 0.29
CA ASP A 151 14.48 -12.31 1.54
C ASP A 151 15.50 -11.18 1.30
N LYS A 152 16.31 -11.31 0.25
CA LYS A 152 17.25 -10.26 -0.16
C LYS A 152 16.53 -8.94 -0.48
N ILE A 153 15.45 -8.99 -1.26
CA ILE A 153 14.65 -7.79 -1.59
C ILE A 153 14.08 -7.15 -0.33
N LEU A 154 13.55 -7.95 0.60
CA LEU A 154 12.95 -7.45 1.83
C LEU A 154 14.00 -6.81 2.73
N LEU A 155 15.16 -7.45 2.90
CA LEU A 155 16.24 -6.93 3.74
C LEU A 155 16.84 -5.63 3.18
N GLU A 156 17.07 -5.56 1.88
CA GLU A 156 17.76 -4.42 1.26
C GLU A 156 16.87 -3.19 1.06
N ASN A 157 15.55 -3.37 0.93
CA ASN A 157 14.66 -2.31 0.47
C ASN A 157 13.60 -1.88 1.47
N TYR A 158 13.42 -2.59 2.59
CA TYR A 158 12.35 -2.30 3.53
C TYR A 158 12.86 -2.27 4.98
N GLY A 159 12.81 -1.09 5.60
CA GLY A 159 13.04 -0.93 7.03
C GLY A 159 11.89 -1.47 7.89
N PRO A 160 11.92 -1.25 9.23
CA PRO A 160 10.82 -1.55 10.12
C PRO A 160 9.49 -0.98 9.67
N GLU A 161 8.39 -1.64 10.01
CA GLU A 161 7.03 -1.18 9.73
C GLU A 161 6.37 -0.57 10.98
N PRO A 162 5.44 0.37 10.78
CA PRO A 162 4.49 0.74 11.84
C PRO A 162 3.76 -0.48 12.40
N LEU A 163 3.40 -0.43 13.67
CA LEU A 163 2.70 -1.48 14.42
C LEU A 163 3.51 -2.77 14.58
N THR A 164 4.84 -2.73 14.43
CA THR A 164 5.74 -3.84 14.74
C THR A 164 6.67 -3.48 15.92
N LEU A 165 7.21 -4.49 16.57
CA LEU A 165 8.17 -4.30 17.67
C LEU A 165 9.49 -3.67 17.22
N ASP A 166 9.77 -3.65 15.92
CA ASP A 166 11.02 -3.14 15.36
C ASP A 166 11.03 -1.61 15.19
N LEU A 167 9.86 -0.97 15.04
CA LEU A 167 9.75 0.48 14.94
C LEU A 167 9.71 1.14 16.31
N THR A 168 10.84 1.13 16.99
CA THR A 168 10.98 1.69 18.35
C THR A 168 11.38 3.17 18.33
N VAL A 169 11.25 3.82 19.49
CA VAL A 169 11.75 5.20 19.72
C VAL A 169 13.26 5.27 19.48
N ASP A 170 14.01 4.26 19.95
CA ASP A 170 15.46 4.22 19.80
C ASP A 170 15.87 4.01 18.34
N TYR A 171 15.12 3.16 17.59
CA TYR A 171 15.32 3.05 16.15
C TYR A 171 15.06 4.39 15.44
N LEU A 172 13.94 5.05 15.72
CA LEU A 172 13.65 6.38 15.14
C LEU A 172 14.74 7.39 15.49
N GLN A 173 15.20 7.40 16.73
CA GLN A 173 16.30 8.26 17.15
C GLN A 173 17.59 7.98 16.35
N SER A 174 17.94 6.73 16.15
CA SER A 174 19.12 6.32 15.39
C SER A 174 19.08 6.80 13.94
N ILE A 175 17.94 6.64 13.27
CA ILE A 175 17.78 7.04 11.86
C ILE A 175 17.63 8.57 11.69
N LEU A 176 17.29 9.31 12.74
CA LEU A 176 17.17 10.76 12.69
C LEU A 176 18.48 11.46 13.07
N LYS A 177 19.28 10.84 13.93
CA LYS A 177 20.56 11.36 14.40
C LYS A 177 21.46 11.72 13.21
N ASN A 178 22.01 12.93 13.23
CA ASN A 178 22.93 13.46 12.22
C ASN A 178 22.35 13.64 10.79
N ARG A 179 21.05 13.37 10.56
CA ARG A 179 20.46 13.59 9.23
C ARG A 179 20.07 15.04 9.01
N THR A 180 20.58 15.61 7.92
CA THR A 180 20.27 16.98 7.46
C THR A 180 19.08 17.04 6.51
N ALA A 181 18.56 15.90 6.08
CA ALA A 181 17.32 15.84 5.32
C ALA A 181 16.12 16.25 6.20
N ASN A 182 15.08 16.80 5.58
CA ASN A 182 13.85 17.10 6.31
C ASN A 182 13.16 15.82 6.80
N ILE A 183 12.46 15.92 7.94
CA ILE A 183 11.82 14.78 8.59
C ILE A 183 10.86 14.05 7.65
N LYS A 184 10.11 14.77 6.81
CA LYS A 184 9.20 14.14 5.84
C LYS A 184 9.93 13.25 4.84
N ALA A 185 11.07 13.69 4.30
CA ALA A 185 11.86 12.89 3.37
C ALA A 185 12.38 11.61 4.01
N ILE A 186 12.79 11.70 5.29
CA ILE A 186 13.26 10.53 6.05
C ILE A 186 12.14 9.52 6.24
N LEU A 187 10.95 9.96 6.67
CA LEU A 187 9.79 9.09 6.89
C LEU A 187 9.23 8.46 5.61
N LEU A 188 9.41 9.10 4.46
CA LEU A 188 8.99 8.56 3.15
C LEU A 188 9.94 7.50 2.59
N ASN A 189 11.15 7.37 3.14
CA ASN A 189 12.14 6.42 2.66
C ASN A 189 11.82 5.01 3.15
N GLN A 190 11.40 4.15 2.22
CA GLN A 190 10.97 2.77 2.52
C GLN A 190 12.10 1.91 3.11
N LYS A 191 13.38 2.24 2.84
CA LYS A 191 14.53 1.56 3.46
C LYS A 191 14.70 1.94 4.93
N LEU A 192 14.13 3.06 5.37
CA LEU A 192 14.18 3.49 6.76
C LEU A 192 12.89 3.11 7.49
N ILE A 193 11.73 3.37 6.89
CA ILE A 193 10.43 2.97 7.46
C ILE A 193 9.56 2.48 6.31
N ALA A 194 9.23 1.20 6.32
CA ALA A 194 8.41 0.61 5.29
C ALA A 194 6.92 0.98 5.45
N GLY A 195 6.23 1.14 4.32
CA GLY A 195 4.78 1.30 4.29
C GLY A 195 4.27 2.74 4.36
N LEU A 196 4.99 3.67 4.98
CA LEU A 196 4.58 5.06 5.04
C LEU A 196 4.63 5.73 3.66
N GLY A 197 3.64 6.56 3.38
CA GLY A 197 3.59 7.37 2.19
C GLY A 197 3.14 8.80 2.49
N ASN A 198 2.76 9.52 1.44
CA ASN A 198 2.54 10.96 1.52
C ASN A 198 1.37 11.36 2.42
N ILE A 199 0.32 10.53 2.46
CA ILE A 199 -0.88 10.77 3.26
C ILE A 199 -0.54 10.61 4.73
N TYR A 200 -0.05 9.44 5.08
CA TYR A 200 0.14 9.07 6.48
C TYR A 200 1.32 9.76 7.13
N VAL A 201 2.34 10.15 6.36
CA VAL A 201 3.44 11.01 6.87
C VAL A 201 2.94 12.40 7.24
N ASP A 202 2.11 13.06 6.40
CA ASP A 202 1.57 14.38 6.73
C ASP A 202 0.68 14.32 7.97
N GLU A 203 -0.17 13.30 8.08
CA GLU A 203 -1.07 13.09 9.23
C GLU A 203 -0.30 12.76 10.52
N ALA A 204 0.70 11.87 10.46
CA ALA A 204 1.53 11.53 11.61
C ALA A 204 2.34 12.73 12.13
N LEU A 205 2.93 13.52 11.23
CA LEU A 205 3.64 14.75 11.60
C LEU A 205 2.71 15.80 12.20
N PHE A 206 1.46 15.90 11.73
CA PHE A 206 0.47 16.79 12.33
C PHE A 206 0.12 16.33 13.75
N LEU A 207 -0.16 15.04 13.95
CA LEU A 207 -0.48 14.49 15.26
C LEU A 207 0.69 14.63 16.24
N ALA A 208 1.92 14.43 15.75
CA ALA A 208 3.15 14.64 16.54
C ALA A 208 3.51 16.12 16.78
N LYS A 209 2.78 17.05 16.16
CA LYS A 209 3.04 18.52 16.22
C LYS A 209 4.42 18.94 15.67
N ILE A 210 4.94 18.23 14.67
CA ILE A 210 6.25 18.47 14.06
C ILE A 210 6.06 19.04 12.65
N LYS A 211 6.72 20.18 12.34
CA LYS A 211 6.74 20.72 10.98
C LYS A 211 7.49 19.79 10.03
N PRO A 212 6.94 19.48 8.84
CA PRO A 212 7.56 18.54 7.90
C PRO A 212 8.92 18.99 7.33
N GLN A 213 9.21 20.31 7.39
CA GLN A 213 10.46 20.90 6.91
C GLN A 213 11.63 20.75 7.89
N ARG A 214 11.38 20.45 9.17
CA ARG A 214 12.43 20.32 10.17
C ARG A 214 13.43 19.22 9.79
N LEU A 215 14.70 19.48 10.09
CA LEU A 215 15.76 18.51 9.82
C LEU A 215 15.70 17.35 10.82
N GLY A 216 16.00 16.12 10.37
CA GLY A 216 15.99 14.94 11.24
C GLY A 216 16.78 15.17 12.54
N LYS A 217 18.01 15.71 12.44
CA LYS A 217 18.87 16.00 13.59
C LYS A 217 18.33 17.04 14.57
N SER A 218 17.32 17.82 14.18
CA SER A 218 16.71 18.84 15.05
C SER A 218 15.54 18.34 15.87
N ILE A 219 15.10 17.09 15.66
CA ILE A 219 13.96 16.51 16.37
C ILE A 219 14.42 16.03 17.75
N ARG A 220 13.79 16.54 18.81
CA ARG A 220 14.15 16.22 20.19
C ARG A 220 13.61 14.85 20.60
N LYS A 221 14.15 14.25 21.64
CA LYS A 221 13.78 12.92 22.13
C LYS A 221 12.29 12.81 22.51
N ASP A 222 11.72 13.84 23.13
CA ASP A 222 10.30 13.91 23.47
C ASP A 222 9.40 13.96 22.21
N GLU A 223 9.85 14.66 21.17
CA GLU A 223 9.17 14.73 19.88
C GLU A 223 9.24 13.40 19.13
N ILE A 224 10.40 12.70 19.19
CA ILE A 224 10.57 11.36 18.60
C ILE A 224 9.60 10.37 19.26
N LYS A 225 9.46 10.38 20.58
CA LYS A 225 8.51 9.55 21.31
C LYS A 225 7.07 9.79 20.84
N ARG A 226 6.67 11.08 20.72
CA ARG A 226 5.35 11.44 20.18
C ARG A 226 5.18 11.01 18.73
N LEU A 227 6.21 11.17 17.90
CA LEU A 227 6.18 10.78 16.49
C LEU A 227 6.00 9.29 16.32
N CYS A 228 6.74 8.45 17.06
CA CYS A 228 6.61 7.02 17.05
C CYS A 228 5.16 6.60 17.31
N LYS A 229 4.60 7.07 18.44
CA LYS A 229 3.19 6.83 18.78
C LYS A 229 2.23 7.35 17.71
N SER A 230 2.46 8.55 17.18
CA SER A 230 1.58 9.14 16.16
C SER A 230 1.58 8.37 14.83
N ILE A 231 2.70 7.77 14.46
CA ILE A 231 2.79 6.89 13.29
C ILE A 231 1.88 5.67 13.49
N ASP A 232 1.99 5.00 14.62
CA ASP A 232 1.18 3.82 14.92
C ASP A 232 -0.31 4.18 15.04
N ASP A 233 -0.67 5.22 15.78
CA ASP A 233 -2.06 5.66 15.95
C ASP A 233 -2.75 5.97 14.61
N VAL A 234 -2.02 6.64 13.69
CA VAL A 234 -2.55 6.99 12.37
C VAL A 234 -2.72 5.76 11.49
N ILE A 235 -1.72 4.86 11.47
CA ILE A 235 -1.75 3.65 10.64
C ILE A 235 -2.81 2.67 11.13
N GLU A 236 -2.88 2.42 12.44
CA GLU A 236 -3.90 1.55 13.04
C GLU A 236 -5.32 2.05 12.72
N LYS A 237 -5.56 3.35 12.95
CA LYS A 237 -6.84 3.97 12.62
C LYS A 237 -7.14 3.90 11.13
N ALA A 238 -6.13 4.05 10.26
CA ALA A 238 -6.31 3.96 8.82
C ALA A 238 -6.66 2.53 8.39
N ILE A 239 -6.00 1.50 8.94
CA ILE A 239 -6.32 0.09 8.68
C ILE A 239 -7.74 -0.23 9.14
N TYR A 240 -8.11 0.19 10.35
CA TYR A 240 -9.47 0.00 10.89
C TYR A 240 -10.54 0.59 9.97
N ASN A 241 -10.26 1.78 9.39
CA ASN A 241 -11.16 2.45 8.45
C ASN A 241 -10.89 2.09 6.98
N ARG A 242 -10.16 1.01 6.70
CA ARG A 242 -9.92 0.44 5.36
C ARG A 242 -9.21 1.40 4.39
N GLY A 243 -8.40 2.34 4.89
CA GLY A 243 -7.61 3.31 4.12
C GLY A 243 -8.42 4.49 3.57
N THR A 244 -7.76 5.30 2.72
CA THR A 244 -8.30 6.56 2.14
C THR A 244 -8.90 6.39 0.75
N THR A 245 -8.60 5.32 0.02
CA THR A 245 -8.86 5.21 -1.43
C THR A 245 -10.07 4.35 -1.77
N PHE A 246 -10.79 3.84 -0.78
CA PHE A 246 -11.83 2.84 -0.98
C PHE A 246 -13.25 3.39 -0.90
N ASN A 247 -13.52 4.48 -1.62
CA ASN A 247 -14.89 4.97 -1.76
C ASN A 247 -15.82 3.98 -2.50
N ASN A 248 -15.28 2.96 -3.14
CA ASN A 248 -16.03 1.99 -3.93
C ASN A 248 -15.76 0.52 -3.56
N TYR A 249 -15.17 0.28 -2.40
CA TYR A 249 -15.15 -1.04 -1.85
C TYR A 249 -16.53 -1.32 -1.27
N VAL A 250 -17.38 -1.85 -2.08
CA VAL A 250 -18.64 -2.46 -1.63
C VAL A 250 -18.29 -3.92 -1.41
N ASP A 251 -17.93 -4.28 -0.16
CA ASP A 251 -17.98 -5.68 0.21
C ASP A 251 -19.44 -6.15 0.15
N SER A 252 -19.66 -7.46 0.23
CA SER A 252 -21.00 -8.04 0.33
C SER A 252 -21.82 -7.52 1.53
N GLN A 253 -21.25 -6.63 2.37
CA GLN A 253 -21.84 -5.99 3.53
C GLN A 253 -21.96 -4.45 3.39
N GLY A 254 -21.61 -3.87 2.23
CA GLY A 254 -21.74 -2.43 1.98
C GLY A 254 -20.74 -1.52 2.71
N LYS A 255 -19.67 -2.07 3.32
CA LYS A 255 -18.69 -1.28 4.07
C LYS A 255 -17.69 -0.59 3.15
N LYS A 256 -17.64 0.72 3.19
CA LYS A 256 -16.71 1.58 2.41
C LYS A 256 -15.47 1.94 3.23
N GLY A 257 -14.30 2.05 2.59
CA GLY A 257 -13.13 2.68 3.21
C GLY A 257 -13.41 4.15 3.52
N ASN A 258 -13.16 4.58 4.76
CA ASN A 258 -13.69 5.85 5.27
C ASN A 258 -12.62 6.75 5.91
N PHE A 259 -11.34 6.40 5.84
CA PHE A 259 -10.30 7.20 6.49
C PHE A 259 -10.17 8.62 5.92
N VAL A 260 -10.62 8.87 4.70
CA VAL A 260 -10.64 10.22 4.09
C VAL A 260 -11.37 11.24 4.99
N ASN A 261 -12.40 10.83 5.71
CA ASN A 261 -13.17 11.69 6.62
C ASN A 261 -12.43 12.03 7.93
N PHE A 262 -11.36 11.32 8.23
CA PHE A 262 -10.53 11.55 9.42
C PHE A 262 -9.27 12.37 9.15
N LEU A 263 -9.00 12.72 7.88
CA LEU A 263 -7.82 13.50 7.52
C LEU A 263 -7.83 14.89 8.19
N LYS A 264 -6.73 15.23 8.82
CA LYS A 264 -6.57 16.50 9.55
C LYS A 264 -5.89 17.56 8.71
N VAL A 265 -4.92 17.19 7.88
CA VAL A 265 -4.15 18.13 7.06
C VAL A 265 -4.03 17.71 5.60
N TYR A 266 -3.88 16.40 5.31
CA TYR A 266 -3.67 15.95 3.93
C TYR A 266 -4.87 16.26 3.04
N GLY A 267 -4.59 16.86 1.86
CA GLY A 267 -5.62 17.27 0.91
C GLY A 267 -6.38 18.55 1.31
N ARG A 268 -6.17 19.10 2.51
CA ARG A 268 -6.91 20.20 3.09
C ARG A 268 -6.23 21.58 2.98
N GLY A 269 -5.32 21.75 2.02
CA GLY A 269 -4.67 23.05 1.78
C GLY A 269 -5.70 24.19 1.60
N LYS A 270 -5.48 25.32 2.26
CA LYS A 270 -6.36 26.50 2.32
C LYS A 270 -7.67 26.29 3.15
N GLN A 271 -7.92 25.12 3.71
CA GLN A 271 -9.01 24.92 4.67
C GLN A 271 -8.53 25.23 6.10
N THR A 272 -9.48 25.50 7.00
CA THR A 272 -9.20 25.76 8.41
C THR A 272 -8.74 24.49 9.14
N CYS A 273 -7.75 24.62 9.99
CA CYS A 273 -7.29 23.57 10.88
C CYS A 273 -8.35 23.30 11.95
N TYR A 274 -8.77 22.05 12.13
CA TYR A 274 -9.77 21.68 13.13
C TYR A 274 -9.34 21.96 14.60
N GLN A 275 -8.02 22.09 14.86
CA GLN A 275 -7.54 22.34 16.23
C GLN A 275 -7.41 23.82 16.56
N CYS A 276 -7.00 24.68 15.62
CA CYS A 276 -6.67 26.07 15.93
C CYS A 276 -7.26 27.12 14.98
N GLY A 277 -8.08 26.75 14.00
CA GLY A 277 -8.70 27.65 13.04
C GLY A 277 -7.78 28.26 11.98
N ARG A 278 -6.44 28.19 12.12
CA ARG A 278 -5.50 28.69 11.12
C ARG A 278 -5.57 27.87 9.84
N LEU A 279 -5.29 28.51 8.69
CA LEU A 279 -5.32 27.82 7.39
C LEU A 279 -4.19 26.80 7.28
N ILE A 280 -4.52 25.60 6.82
CA ILE A 280 -3.56 24.57 6.43
C ILE A 280 -2.76 25.05 5.24
N ARG A 281 -1.44 25.01 5.34
CA ARG A 281 -0.52 25.31 4.24
C ARG A 281 -0.25 24.09 3.38
N LYS A 282 -0.14 24.35 2.06
CA LYS A 282 0.34 23.38 1.08
C LYS A 282 1.63 23.89 0.46
N VAL A 283 2.69 23.10 0.56
CA VAL A 283 4.01 23.41 -0.03
C VAL A 283 4.53 22.20 -0.80
N LYS A 284 5.54 22.40 -1.64
CA LYS A 284 6.27 21.29 -2.27
C LYS A 284 7.50 20.99 -1.41
N LEU A 285 7.61 19.77 -0.88
CA LEU A 285 8.73 19.32 -0.07
C LEU A 285 9.10 17.89 -0.45
N ALA A 286 10.39 17.57 -0.57
CA ALA A 286 10.88 16.27 -1.00
C ALA A 286 10.20 15.76 -2.31
N GLY A 287 9.96 16.66 -3.26
CA GLY A 287 9.28 16.35 -4.53
C GLY A 287 7.78 16.04 -4.40
N ARG A 288 7.18 16.22 -3.20
CA ARG A 288 5.77 15.88 -2.90
C ARG A 288 4.98 17.09 -2.41
N GLY A 289 3.70 17.14 -2.75
CA GLY A 289 2.77 18.06 -2.11
C GLY A 289 2.64 17.71 -0.62
N THR A 290 2.84 18.69 0.24
CA THR A 290 2.95 18.53 1.70
C THR A 290 1.97 19.48 2.37
N HIS A 291 1.14 18.97 3.27
CA HIS A 291 0.12 19.72 3.97
C HIS A 291 0.44 19.75 5.47
N TYR A 292 0.37 20.93 6.07
CA TYR A 292 0.63 21.09 7.51
C TYR A 292 -0.04 22.33 8.08
N CYS A 293 -0.31 22.31 9.38
CA CYS A 293 -0.78 23.50 10.11
C CYS A 293 0.43 24.31 10.61
N PRO A 294 0.59 25.57 10.18
CA PRO A 294 1.74 26.40 10.58
C PRO A 294 1.74 26.76 12.08
N ASN A 295 0.58 26.70 12.74
CA ASN A 295 0.43 27.02 14.16
C ASN A 295 0.57 25.81 15.08
N CYS A 296 -0.10 24.67 14.75
CA CYS A 296 -0.07 23.48 15.59
C CYS A 296 1.25 22.70 15.50
N GLN A 297 1.95 22.78 14.37
CA GLN A 297 3.23 22.09 14.16
C GLN A 297 4.39 23.08 14.37
N LYS A 298 5.41 22.66 15.09
CA LYS A 298 6.58 23.47 15.48
C LYS A 298 7.85 22.95 14.80
#